data_29bf0d4b8bec50a8af3c09b1dd36ba7d
#
_entry.id   29bf0d4b8bec50a8af3c09b1dd36ba7d
#
_cell.length_a   1.000
_cell.length_b   1.000
_cell.length_c   1.000
_cell.angle_alpha   90.00
_cell.angle_beta   90.00
_cell.angle_gamma   90.00
#
_symmetry.space_group_name_H-M   'P 1'
#
loop_
_entity.id
_entity.type
_entity.pdbx_description
1 polymer ?
#
loop_
_entity_poly.entity_id
_entity_poly.type
_entity_poly.pdbx_seq_one_letter_code
_entity_poly.pdbx_strand_id
1 'polypeptide(L)'
;MIYFDQAATSYYRPDCVVTAVIEALANAGNSSRSATGPSIWSSRIVYEAREKIATLFNAKPENVAFTSGVTESLNLVIASFFNKGHIITTANDHNSVLRPLYLRDGDLDLTIIPVDKDGNFEYELMERAFRPDTLAVITTGASNVTGNLMDIQRIGTIAHEHNALFILDAAQVAGLIPIDMENFNIDILCFTGHKELFAPQGTGGIVLREGLH
;
A
#
# COMPACT_ATOMS: atom_id res chain seq x y z
N MET A 1 -18.53 -12.54 21.25
CA MET A 1 -18.11 -13.28 20.04
C MET A 1 -16.60 -13.19 19.92
N ILE A 2 -15.92 -14.29 19.61
CA ILE A 2 -14.47 -14.28 19.31
C ILE A 2 -14.35 -14.18 17.79
N TYR A 3 -13.56 -13.21 17.29
CA TYR A 3 -13.35 -12.95 15.87
C TYR A 3 -11.87 -13.08 15.51
N PHE A 4 -11.52 -14.06 14.69
CA PHE A 4 -10.16 -14.37 14.27
C PHE A 4 -9.90 -14.12 12.77
N ASP A 5 -10.72 -13.30 12.11
CA ASP A 5 -10.61 -13.01 10.68
C ASP A 5 -10.23 -11.54 10.38
N GLN A 6 -9.46 -10.91 11.28
CA GLN A 6 -9.01 -9.51 11.14
C GLN A 6 -8.15 -9.30 9.90
N ALA A 7 -7.37 -10.30 9.49
CA ALA A 7 -6.57 -10.22 8.27
C ALA A 7 -7.41 -10.03 7.00
N ALA A 8 -8.68 -10.46 7.02
CA ALA A 8 -9.62 -10.22 5.92
C ALA A 8 -10.22 -8.81 5.98
N THR A 9 -10.76 -8.42 7.14
CA THR A 9 -11.32 -7.08 7.41
C THR A 9 -11.55 -6.90 8.90
N SER A 10 -11.43 -5.68 9.42
CA SER A 10 -11.78 -5.39 10.82
C SER A 10 -13.27 -5.55 11.04
N TYR A 11 -13.65 -6.34 12.05
CA TYR A 11 -15.04 -6.52 12.45
C TYR A 11 -15.55 -5.32 13.24
N TYR A 12 -14.83 -4.94 14.29
CA TYR A 12 -15.17 -3.79 15.13
C TYR A 12 -14.59 -2.50 14.53
N ARG A 13 -15.42 -1.48 14.50
CA ARG A 13 -14.99 -0.11 14.14
C ARG A 13 -15.26 0.83 15.31
N PRO A 14 -14.32 1.73 15.65
CA PRO A 14 -14.55 2.76 16.66
C PRO A 14 -15.79 3.62 16.35
N ASP A 15 -16.52 4.03 17.37
CA ASP A 15 -17.74 4.84 17.20
C ASP A 15 -17.49 6.15 16.44
N CYS A 16 -16.32 6.75 16.60
CA CYS A 16 -15.92 7.94 15.85
C CYS A 16 -15.90 7.71 14.33
N VAL A 17 -15.55 6.51 13.86
CA VAL A 17 -15.58 6.16 12.43
C VAL A 17 -17.02 6.09 11.93
N VAL A 18 -17.89 5.44 12.70
CA VAL A 18 -19.33 5.33 12.35
C VAL A 18 -19.96 6.71 12.30
N THR A 19 -19.68 7.56 13.30
CA THR A 19 -20.19 8.93 13.37
C THR A 19 -19.72 9.76 12.16
N ALA A 20 -18.42 9.70 11.81
CA ALA A 20 -17.87 10.45 10.68
C ALA A 20 -18.49 10.01 9.33
N VAL A 21 -18.79 8.72 9.16
CA VAL A 21 -19.47 8.22 7.94
C VAL A 21 -20.91 8.75 7.86
N ILE A 22 -21.66 8.74 8.97
CA ILE A 22 -23.02 9.27 9.02
C ILE A 22 -23.03 10.77 8.72
N GLU A 23 -22.11 11.54 9.33
CA GLU A 23 -21.97 12.99 9.07
C GLU A 23 -21.64 13.27 7.60
N ALA A 24 -20.73 12.47 7.00
CA ALA A 24 -20.39 12.61 5.60
C ALA A 24 -21.59 12.34 4.68
N LEU A 25 -22.36 11.28 4.94
CA LEU A 25 -23.56 10.95 4.16
C LEU A 25 -24.64 12.05 4.25
N ALA A 26 -24.77 12.71 5.42
CA ALA A 26 -25.76 13.74 5.65
C ALA A 26 -25.38 15.11 5.05
N ASN A 27 -24.09 15.45 4.97
CA ASN A 27 -23.63 16.80 4.70
C ASN A 27 -22.74 16.96 3.47
N ALA A 28 -22.26 15.84 2.87
CA ALA A 28 -21.31 15.94 1.77
C ALA A 28 -21.93 16.48 0.48
N GLY A 29 -21.22 17.43 -0.13
CA GLY A 29 -21.40 17.86 -1.50
C GLY A 29 -20.27 17.33 -2.41
N ASN A 30 -20.17 17.89 -3.62
CA ASN A 30 -19.07 17.54 -4.53
C ASN A 30 -17.76 18.22 -4.07
N SER A 31 -16.72 17.45 -3.78
CA SER A 31 -15.46 17.94 -3.22
C SER A 31 -14.55 18.72 -4.19
N SER A 32 -14.90 18.85 -5.48
CA SER A 32 -13.95 19.40 -6.47
C SER A 32 -14.55 20.39 -7.48
N ARG A 33 -15.88 20.57 -7.53
CA ARG A 33 -16.53 21.29 -8.64
C ARG A 33 -17.41 22.47 -8.22
N SER A 34 -17.50 22.81 -6.96
CA SER A 34 -18.41 23.85 -6.49
C SER A 34 -17.84 24.57 -5.27
N ALA A 35 -18.23 25.85 -5.12
CA ALA A 35 -17.91 26.69 -3.97
C ALA A 35 -19.08 26.79 -2.96
N THR A 36 -20.05 25.88 -3.02
CA THR A 36 -21.13 25.84 -2.02
C THR A 36 -20.62 25.33 -0.66
N GLY A 37 -21.33 25.66 0.42
CA GLY A 37 -20.97 25.22 1.76
C GLY A 37 -20.69 23.71 1.88
N PRO A 38 -21.60 22.83 1.41
CA PRO A 38 -21.37 21.39 1.39
C PRO A 38 -20.13 20.94 0.61
N SER A 39 -19.85 21.62 -0.53
CA SER A 39 -18.67 21.28 -1.36
C SER A 39 -17.35 21.68 -0.72
N ILE A 40 -17.31 22.86 -0.08
CA ILE A 40 -16.14 23.32 0.67
C ILE A 40 -15.89 22.40 1.86
N TRP A 41 -16.95 22.02 2.58
CA TRP A 41 -16.84 21.06 3.69
C TRP A 41 -16.26 19.73 3.22
N SER A 42 -16.77 19.15 2.13
CA SER A 42 -16.25 17.90 1.56
C SER A 42 -14.80 18.00 1.11
N SER A 43 -14.41 19.11 0.47
CA SER A 43 -13.02 19.35 0.06
C SER A 43 -12.08 19.37 1.27
N ARG A 44 -12.52 20.00 2.35
CA ARG A 44 -11.75 20.06 3.62
C ARG A 44 -11.58 18.66 4.21
N ILE A 45 -12.66 17.87 4.33
CA ILE A 45 -12.59 16.50 4.87
C ILE A 45 -11.64 15.62 4.08
N VAL A 46 -11.69 15.69 2.74
CA VAL A 46 -10.77 14.92 1.88
C VAL A 46 -9.33 15.36 2.09
N TYR A 47 -9.08 16.67 2.21
CA TYR A 47 -7.72 17.17 2.43
C TYR A 47 -7.18 16.81 3.83
N GLU A 48 -8.00 16.96 4.88
CA GLU A 48 -7.65 16.54 6.24
C GLU A 48 -7.35 15.03 6.32
N ALA A 49 -8.08 14.20 5.55
CA ALA A 49 -7.77 12.77 5.46
C ALA A 49 -6.40 12.53 4.80
N ARG A 50 -6.04 13.29 3.74
CA ARG A 50 -4.70 13.22 3.13
C ARG A 50 -3.61 13.63 4.13
N GLU A 51 -3.81 14.71 4.88
CA GLU A 51 -2.85 15.16 5.91
C GLU A 51 -2.61 14.09 6.98
N LYS A 52 -3.67 13.42 7.44
CA LYS A 52 -3.55 12.35 8.43
C LYS A 52 -2.82 11.12 7.88
N ILE A 53 -3.13 10.70 6.66
CA ILE A 53 -2.43 9.58 6.00
C ILE A 53 -0.96 9.94 5.74
N ALA A 54 -0.69 11.15 5.26
CA ALA A 54 0.66 11.64 5.05
C ALA A 54 1.48 11.65 6.35
N THR A 55 0.89 12.15 7.44
CA THR A 55 1.52 12.13 8.77
C THR A 55 1.79 10.71 9.26
N LEU A 56 0.85 9.77 9.01
CA LEU A 56 1.01 8.36 9.44
C LEU A 56 2.22 7.69 8.79
N PHE A 57 2.57 8.06 7.55
CA PHE A 57 3.62 7.43 6.77
C PHE A 57 4.86 8.32 6.55
N ASN A 58 4.95 9.47 7.23
CA ASN A 58 6.00 10.48 7.02
C ASN A 58 6.12 10.90 5.54
N ALA A 59 5.01 11.35 4.97
CA ALA A 59 4.91 11.81 3.58
C ALA A 59 4.23 13.19 3.49
N LYS A 60 4.05 13.71 2.27
CA LYS A 60 3.32 14.96 2.02
C LYS A 60 1.88 14.68 1.60
N PRO A 61 0.89 15.50 2.01
CA PRO A 61 -0.52 15.33 1.63
C PRO A 61 -0.75 15.30 0.12
N GLU A 62 0.05 16.05 -0.64
CA GLU A 62 -0.01 16.13 -2.10
C GLU A 62 0.35 14.81 -2.78
N ASN A 63 1.12 13.97 -2.09
CA ASN A 63 1.58 12.68 -2.57
C ASN A 63 0.60 11.53 -2.22
N VAL A 64 -0.53 11.84 -1.58
CA VAL A 64 -1.57 10.85 -1.24
C VAL A 64 -2.69 10.87 -2.28
N ALA A 65 -2.93 9.74 -2.93
CA ALA A 65 -4.07 9.52 -3.81
C ALA A 65 -4.99 8.45 -3.22
N PHE A 66 -6.30 8.73 -3.14
CA PHE A 66 -7.28 7.75 -2.66
C PHE A 66 -7.73 6.82 -3.78
N THR A 67 -7.92 5.55 -3.43
CA THR A 67 -8.44 4.48 -4.27
C THR A 67 -9.51 3.69 -3.53
N SER A 68 -10.12 2.71 -4.17
CA SER A 68 -11.09 1.82 -3.52
C SER A 68 -10.44 0.74 -2.64
N GLY A 69 -9.11 0.63 -2.63
CA GLY A 69 -8.36 -0.33 -1.82
C GLY A 69 -7.02 -0.68 -2.43
N VAL A 70 -6.23 -1.44 -1.67
CA VAL A 70 -4.86 -1.83 -2.05
C VAL A 70 -4.78 -2.56 -3.39
N THR A 71 -5.79 -3.36 -3.74
CA THR A 71 -5.81 -4.08 -5.02
C THR A 71 -5.86 -3.12 -6.20
N GLU A 72 -6.71 -2.10 -6.17
CA GLU A 72 -6.73 -1.06 -7.19
C GLU A 72 -5.42 -0.29 -7.20
N SER A 73 -4.91 0.10 -6.03
CA SER A 73 -3.64 0.80 -5.88
C SER A 73 -2.50 0.07 -6.58
N LEU A 74 -2.31 -1.21 -6.28
CA LEU A 74 -1.25 -2.04 -6.87
C LEU A 74 -1.42 -2.21 -8.39
N ASN A 75 -2.65 -2.42 -8.85
CA ASN A 75 -2.92 -2.50 -10.30
C ASN A 75 -2.57 -1.19 -11.02
N LEU A 76 -2.94 -0.04 -10.45
CA LEU A 76 -2.61 1.27 -11.00
C LEU A 76 -1.09 1.49 -11.03
N VAL A 77 -0.39 1.19 -9.94
CA VAL A 77 1.07 1.32 -9.85
C VAL A 77 1.77 0.43 -10.88
N ILE A 78 1.44 -0.86 -10.92
CA ILE A 78 2.06 -1.81 -11.85
C ILE A 78 1.80 -1.41 -13.32
N ALA A 79 0.59 -0.97 -13.63
CA ALA A 79 0.24 -0.56 -14.99
C ALA A 79 0.89 0.76 -15.41
N SER A 80 1.10 1.69 -14.47
CA SER A 80 1.58 3.05 -14.78
C SER A 80 3.10 3.16 -14.79
N PHE A 81 3.78 2.46 -13.88
CA PHE A 81 5.23 2.61 -13.69
C PHE A 81 6.06 1.61 -14.51
N PHE A 82 5.50 0.45 -14.87
CA PHE A 82 6.31 -0.64 -15.46
C PHE A 82 5.76 -1.07 -16.82
N ASN A 83 6.53 -0.82 -17.87
CA ASN A 83 6.19 -1.25 -19.22
C ASN A 83 6.96 -2.51 -19.64
N LYS A 84 8.27 -2.55 -19.39
CA LYS A 84 9.14 -3.68 -19.72
C LYS A 84 10.35 -3.70 -18.79
N GLY A 85 10.72 -4.87 -18.29
CA GLY A 85 11.88 -5.06 -17.42
C GLY A 85 11.63 -6.14 -16.39
N HIS A 86 12.44 -6.17 -15.32
CA HIS A 86 12.41 -7.20 -14.30
C HIS A 86 11.81 -6.66 -12.98
N ILE A 87 10.97 -7.46 -12.36
CA ILE A 87 10.35 -7.19 -11.05
C ILE A 87 10.69 -8.34 -10.10
N ILE A 88 11.05 -7.99 -8.85
CA ILE A 88 11.23 -8.94 -7.77
C ILE A 88 10.00 -8.87 -6.85
N THR A 89 9.44 -10.02 -6.48
CA THR A 89 8.34 -10.16 -5.51
C THR A 89 8.59 -11.39 -4.64
N THR A 90 7.69 -11.70 -3.71
CA THR A 90 7.87 -12.81 -2.77
C THR A 90 6.72 -13.82 -2.82
N ALA A 91 6.98 -15.05 -2.36
CA ALA A 91 5.94 -16.05 -2.20
C ALA A 91 4.93 -15.72 -1.08
N ASN A 92 5.23 -14.74 -0.23
CA ASN A 92 4.31 -14.20 0.78
C ASN A 92 3.33 -13.17 0.22
N ASP A 93 3.53 -12.72 -1.02
CA ASP A 93 2.71 -11.66 -1.60
C ASP A 93 1.30 -12.14 -1.95
N HIS A 94 0.35 -11.25 -1.68
CA HIS A 94 -1.04 -11.49 -1.98
C HIS A 94 -1.31 -11.47 -3.50
N ASN A 95 -2.39 -12.11 -3.92
CA ASN A 95 -2.88 -12.09 -5.30
C ASN A 95 -3.07 -10.69 -5.90
N SER A 96 -3.22 -9.66 -5.07
CA SER A 96 -3.27 -8.25 -5.50
C SER A 96 -1.97 -7.78 -6.15
N VAL A 97 -0.83 -8.38 -5.78
CA VAL A 97 0.49 -8.17 -6.40
C VAL A 97 0.69 -9.17 -7.53
N LEU A 98 0.52 -10.46 -7.28
CA LEU A 98 0.91 -11.52 -8.21
C LEU A 98 0.07 -11.53 -9.50
N ARG A 99 -1.25 -11.35 -9.39
CA ARG A 99 -2.14 -11.40 -10.58
C ARG A 99 -1.83 -10.32 -11.61
N PRO A 100 -1.72 -9.02 -11.28
CA PRO A 100 -1.38 -8.01 -12.27
C PRO A 100 0.01 -8.22 -12.87
N LEU A 101 0.98 -8.77 -12.12
CA LEU A 101 2.30 -9.12 -12.64
C LEU A 101 2.21 -10.29 -13.65
N TYR A 102 1.50 -11.36 -13.33
CA TYR A 102 1.29 -12.48 -14.26
C TYR A 102 0.54 -12.08 -15.55
N LEU A 103 -0.37 -11.09 -15.46
CA LEU A 103 -1.05 -10.57 -16.66
C LEU A 103 -0.12 -9.79 -17.60
N ARG A 104 1.08 -9.44 -17.13
CA ARG A 104 2.13 -8.75 -17.91
C ARG A 104 3.27 -9.70 -18.32
N ASP A 105 3.02 -11.03 -18.28
CA ASP A 105 3.98 -12.03 -18.76
C ASP A 105 4.34 -11.78 -20.23
N GLY A 106 5.66 -11.79 -20.51
CA GLY A 106 6.23 -11.39 -21.80
C GLY A 106 6.62 -9.91 -21.92
N ASP A 107 6.03 -9.00 -21.10
CA ASP A 107 6.48 -7.62 -20.95
C ASP A 107 7.38 -7.46 -19.72
N LEU A 108 6.97 -8.06 -18.60
CA LEU A 108 7.71 -8.05 -17.32
C LEU A 108 8.23 -9.43 -16.99
N ASP A 109 9.54 -9.53 -16.79
CA ASP A 109 10.16 -10.70 -16.19
C ASP A 109 9.94 -10.67 -14.68
N LEU A 110 9.57 -11.79 -14.09
CA LEU A 110 9.23 -11.89 -12.68
C LEU A 110 10.15 -12.89 -11.95
N THR A 111 10.80 -12.42 -10.88
CA THR A 111 11.45 -13.30 -9.92
C THR A 111 10.65 -13.31 -8.62
N ILE A 112 10.18 -14.51 -8.23
CA ILE A 112 9.47 -14.73 -6.97
C ILE A 112 10.45 -15.34 -5.97
N ILE A 113 10.81 -14.60 -4.93
CA ILE A 113 11.67 -15.09 -3.87
C ILE A 113 10.89 -16.06 -2.99
N PRO A 114 11.36 -17.30 -2.81
CA PRO A 114 10.69 -18.26 -1.96
C PRO A 114 10.78 -17.87 -0.49
N VAL A 115 9.91 -18.46 0.31
CA VAL A 115 9.98 -18.44 1.78
C VAL A 115 10.22 -19.85 2.27
N ASP A 116 10.76 -19.99 3.49
CA ASP A 116 10.91 -21.29 4.10
C ASP A 116 9.55 -21.88 4.55
N LYS A 117 9.57 -23.12 5.09
CA LYS A 117 8.36 -23.80 5.58
C LYS A 117 7.62 -23.08 6.68
N ASP A 118 8.29 -22.17 7.39
CA ASP A 118 7.75 -21.36 8.50
C ASP A 118 7.33 -19.96 8.01
N GLY A 119 7.45 -19.69 6.69
CA GLY A 119 7.10 -18.44 6.04
C GLY A 119 8.15 -17.33 6.19
N ASN A 120 9.36 -17.65 6.63
CA ASN A 120 10.43 -16.66 6.77
C ASN A 120 11.04 -16.36 5.39
N PHE A 121 11.38 -15.09 5.21
CA PHE A 121 11.94 -14.56 3.98
C PHE A 121 13.47 -14.55 4.03
N GLU A 122 14.10 -14.95 2.92
CA GLU A 122 15.56 -14.97 2.80
C GLU A 122 16.06 -13.74 2.02
N TYR A 123 16.52 -12.71 2.73
CA TYR A 123 16.97 -11.43 2.17
C TYR A 123 18.17 -11.60 1.22
N GLU A 124 19.06 -12.53 1.51
CA GLU A 124 20.24 -12.83 0.68
C GLU A 124 19.85 -13.43 -0.69
N LEU A 125 18.74 -14.15 -0.77
CA LEU A 125 18.21 -14.62 -2.05
C LEU A 125 17.62 -13.46 -2.85
N MET A 126 16.93 -12.54 -2.19
CA MET A 126 16.42 -11.33 -2.84
C MET A 126 17.58 -10.50 -3.41
N GLU A 127 18.63 -10.26 -2.63
CA GLU A 127 19.80 -9.48 -3.05
C GLU A 127 20.49 -10.08 -4.29
N ARG A 128 20.60 -11.41 -4.35
CA ARG A 128 21.16 -12.13 -5.52
C ARG A 128 20.25 -12.14 -6.74
N ALA A 129 18.96 -11.83 -6.58
CA ALA A 129 18.00 -11.84 -7.68
C ALA A 129 18.05 -10.54 -8.51
N PHE A 130 18.72 -9.49 -8.03
CA PHE A 130 18.83 -8.25 -8.78
C PHE A 130 19.64 -8.42 -10.06
N ARG A 131 19.15 -7.80 -11.12
CA ARG A 131 19.74 -7.76 -12.47
C ARG A 131 19.87 -6.30 -12.90
N PRO A 132 20.70 -5.99 -13.93
CA PRO A 132 20.82 -4.63 -14.45
C PRO A 132 19.52 -3.99 -14.94
N ASP A 133 18.53 -4.81 -15.30
CA ASP A 133 17.19 -4.41 -15.77
C ASP A 133 16.10 -4.53 -14.68
N THR A 134 16.48 -4.75 -13.42
CA THR A 134 15.51 -4.77 -12.30
C THR A 134 14.97 -3.37 -12.06
N LEU A 135 13.65 -3.21 -12.20
CA LEU A 135 12.96 -1.94 -12.05
C LEU A 135 12.47 -1.72 -10.62
N ALA A 136 12.00 -2.78 -9.99
CA ALA A 136 11.38 -2.68 -8.67
C ALA A 136 11.41 -3.98 -7.87
N VAL A 137 11.29 -3.80 -6.55
CA VAL A 137 10.88 -4.82 -5.59
C VAL A 137 9.47 -4.47 -5.14
N ILE A 138 8.54 -5.40 -5.24
CA ILE A 138 7.16 -5.25 -4.75
C ILE A 138 6.93 -6.33 -3.71
N THR A 139 6.69 -5.95 -2.45
CA THR A 139 6.46 -6.92 -1.37
C THR A 139 5.37 -6.48 -0.41
N THR A 140 4.70 -7.49 0.19
CA THR A 140 3.86 -7.24 1.35
C THR A 140 4.70 -6.88 2.58
N GLY A 141 4.16 -6.03 3.47
CA GLY A 141 4.81 -5.75 4.76
C GLY A 141 4.63 -6.89 5.78
N ALA A 142 3.56 -7.68 5.64
CA ALA A 142 3.32 -8.89 6.41
C ALA A 142 2.42 -9.85 5.63
N SER A 143 2.64 -11.16 5.82
CA SER A 143 1.83 -12.19 5.20
C SER A 143 0.44 -12.25 5.83
N ASN A 144 -0.61 -12.18 5.03
CA ASN A 144 -1.99 -12.37 5.49
C ASN A 144 -2.31 -13.83 5.84
N VAL A 145 -1.43 -14.77 5.53
CA VAL A 145 -1.60 -16.21 5.76
C VAL A 145 -0.84 -16.66 7.00
N THR A 146 0.45 -16.31 7.09
CA THR A 146 1.33 -16.76 8.18
C THR A 146 1.48 -15.74 9.29
N GLY A 147 1.21 -14.45 9.01
CA GLY A 147 1.44 -13.33 9.94
C GLY A 147 2.91 -12.90 10.05
N ASN A 148 3.81 -13.52 9.28
CA ASN A 148 5.23 -13.15 9.30
C ASN A 148 5.40 -11.71 8.83
N LEU A 149 6.07 -10.90 9.66
CA LEU A 149 6.43 -9.52 9.37
C LEU A 149 7.73 -9.49 8.57
N MET A 150 7.76 -8.67 7.52
CA MET A 150 8.95 -8.42 6.73
C MET A 150 9.79 -7.28 7.36
N ASP A 151 11.11 -7.37 7.26
CA ASP A 151 11.99 -6.23 7.57
C ASP A 151 11.93 -5.21 6.41
N ILE A 152 10.92 -4.34 6.48
CA ILE A 152 10.59 -3.36 5.45
C ILE A 152 11.78 -2.43 5.18
N GLN A 153 12.46 -1.98 6.23
CA GLN A 153 13.61 -1.09 6.12
C GLN A 153 14.78 -1.76 5.40
N ARG A 154 15.06 -3.02 5.72
CA ARG A 154 16.11 -3.79 5.04
C ARG A 154 15.81 -3.98 3.55
N ILE A 155 14.55 -4.30 3.20
CA ILE A 155 14.12 -4.45 1.82
C ILE A 155 14.33 -3.15 1.04
N GLY A 156 13.87 -2.02 1.58
CA GLY A 156 14.04 -0.72 0.93
C GLY A 156 15.50 -0.33 0.76
N THR A 157 16.34 -0.61 1.75
CA THR A 157 17.79 -0.37 1.66
C THR A 157 18.40 -1.18 0.53
N ILE A 158 18.14 -2.49 0.46
CA ILE A 158 18.65 -3.36 -0.61
C ILE A 158 18.14 -2.89 -1.99
N ALA A 159 16.85 -2.56 -2.12
CA ALA A 159 16.30 -2.09 -3.38
C ALA A 159 17.01 -0.82 -3.89
N HIS A 160 17.23 0.16 -3.00
CA HIS A 160 17.90 1.41 -3.36
C HIS A 160 19.40 1.23 -3.66
N GLU A 161 20.10 0.32 -2.98
CA GLU A 161 21.48 -0.04 -3.29
C GLU A 161 21.62 -0.59 -4.72
N HIS A 162 20.58 -1.20 -5.25
CA HIS A 162 20.49 -1.70 -6.63
C HIS A 162 19.77 -0.75 -7.60
N ASN A 163 19.47 0.50 -7.19
CA ASN A 163 18.75 1.51 -8.00
C ASN A 163 17.36 1.04 -8.47
N ALA A 164 16.70 0.16 -7.73
CA ALA A 164 15.35 -0.29 -7.99
C ALA A 164 14.35 0.43 -7.07
N LEU A 165 13.11 0.62 -7.54
CA LEU A 165 12.03 1.15 -6.73
C LEU A 165 11.59 0.12 -5.69
N PHE A 166 11.19 0.60 -4.50
CA PHE A 166 10.55 -0.24 -3.50
C PHE A 166 9.06 0.11 -3.38
N ILE A 167 8.20 -0.84 -3.72
CA ILE A 167 6.75 -0.75 -3.59
C ILE A 167 6.27 -1.63 -2.43
N LEU A 168 5.68 -1.01 -1.41
CA LEU A 168 5.15 -1.71 -0.24
C LEU A 168 3.65 -1.95 -0.38
N ASP A 169 3.22 -3.22 -0.38
CA ASP A 169 1.85 -3.58 -0.05
C ASP A 169 1.68 -3.51 1.47
N ALA A 170 1.11 -2.41 1.95
CA ALA A 170 0.90 -2.14 3.37
C ALA A 170 -0.46 -2.65 3.89
N ALA A 171 -1.16 -3.52 3.17
CA ALA A 171 -2.51 -3.97 3.52
C ALA A 171 -2.62 -4.59 4.92
N GLN A 172 -1.56 -5.25 5.40
CA GLN A 172 -1.54 -5.93 6.71
C GLN A 172 -0.77 -5.16 7.78
N VAL A 173 -0.12 -4.04 7.41
CA VAL A 173 0.78 -3.32 8.34
C VAL A 173 0.38 -1.86 8.55
N ALA A 174 -0.38 -1.27 7.63
CA ALA A 174 -0.84 0.12 7.73
C ALA A 174 -1.74 0.31 8.96
N GLY A 175 -1.31 1.14 9.91
CA GLY A 175 -2.01 1.36 11.18
C GLY A 175 -1.66 0.37 12.30
N LEU A 176 -0.92 -0.70 12.00
CA LEU A 176 -0.53 -1.73 12.98
C LEU A 176 0.90 -1.52 13.50
N ILE A 177 1.81 -1.19 12.60
CA ILE A 177 3.20 -0.87 12.95
C ILE A 177 3.58 0.53 12.44
N PRO A 178 4.55 1.21 13.07
CA PRO A 178 5.09 2.46 12.52
C PRO A 178 5.75 2.21 11.17
N ILE A 179 5.40 3.01 10.17
CA ILE A 179 6.02 2.98 8.84
C ILE A 179 6.45 4.41 8.52
N ASP A 180 7.73 4.57 8.24
CA ASP A 180 8.33 5.83 7.82
C ASP A 180 8.86 5.64 6.39
N MET A 181 8.17 6.22 5.42
CA MET A 181 8.51 6.03 4.01
C MET A 181 9.91 6.54 3.67
N GLU A 182 10.33 7.65 4.26
CA GLU A 182 11.65 8.24 4.00
C GLU A 182 12.76 7.36 4.59
N ASN A 183 12.65 7.02 5.89
CA ASN A 183 13.67 6.23 6.59
C ASN A 183 13.73 4.77 6.13
N PHE A 184 12.62 4.24 5.59
CA PHE A 184 12.55 2.87 5.10
C PHE A 184 12.79 2.76 3.58
N ASN A 185 13.12 3.87 2.91
CA ASN A 185 13.35 3.92 1.46
C ASN A 185 12.16 3.37 0.64
N ILE A 186 10.93 3.66 1.08
CA ILE A 186 9.73 3.26 0.37
C ILE A 186 9.40 4.30 -0.69
N ASP A 187 9.38 3.91 -1.95
CA ASP A 187 9.05 4.80 -3.06
C ASP A 187 7.54 4.93 -3.27
N ILE A 188 6.83 3.80 -3.13
CA ILE A 188 5.38 3.75 -3.28
C ILE A 188 4.81 2.85 -2.17
N LEU A 189 3.84 3.39 -1.42
CA LEU A 189 3.09 2.64 -0.43
C LEU A 189 1.64 2.51 -0.87
N CYS A 190 1.14 1.26 -0.93
CA CYS A 190 -0.25 0.97 -1.24
C CYS A 190 -0.96 0.45 0.02
N PHE A 191 -2.12 1.04 0.38
CA PHE A 191 -2.83 0.66 1.59
C PHE A 191 -4.32 0.43 1.34
N THR A 192 -4.96 -0.27 2.28
CA THR A 192 -6.42 -0.41 2.36
C THR A 192 -6.93 0.16 3.67
N GLY A 193 -8.11 0.79 3.64
CA GLY A 193 -8.67 1.42 4.84
C GLY A 193 -9.43 0.47 5.76
N HIS A 194 -9.99 -0.62 5.23
CA HIS A 194 -10.97 -1.43 5.96
C HIS A 194 -10.39 -2.48 6.91
N LYS A 195 -9.06 -2.55 7.03
CA LYS A 195 -8.34 -3.38 8.01
C LYS A 195 -7.98 -2.53 9.22
N GLU A 196 -6.71 -2.43 9.60
CA GLU A 196 -6.28 -1.78 10.84
C GLU A 196 -6.40 -0.23 10.84
N LEU A 197 -6.78 0.37 9.71
CA LEU A 197 -7.21 1.79 9.67
C LEU A 197 -8.71 1.96 9.99
N PHE A 198 -9.45 0.88 10.20
CA PHE A 198 -10.86 0.83 10.63
C PHE A 198 -11.86 1.57 9.73
N ALA A 199 -11.48 1.95 8.53
CA ALA A 199 -12.37 2.64 7.58
C ALA A 199 -13.39 1.66 6.94
N PRO A 200 -14.42 2.14 6.26
CA PRO A 200 -15.31 1.30 5.45
C PRO A 200 -14.58 0.53 4.36
N GLN A 201 -15.14 -0.60 3.93
CA GLN A 201 -14.73 -1.27 2.71
C GLN A 201 -14.90 -0.33 1.52
N GLY A 202 -14.08 -0.49 0.48
CA GLY A 202 -14.05 0.42 -0.65
C GLY A 202 -13.23 1.69 -0.41
N THR A 203 -12.31 1.65 0.56
CA THR A 203 -11.35 2.73 0.86
C THR A 203 -9.93 2.22 0.86
N GLY A 204 -9.02 3.03 0.35
CA GLY A 204 -7.58 2.78 0.32
C GLY A 204 -6.84 3.91 -0.39
N GLY A 205 -5.60 3.70 -0.71
CA GLY A 205 -4.82 4.72 -1.39
C GLY A 205 -3.40 4.31 -1.73
N ILE A 206 -2.76 5.25 -2.42
CA ILE A 206 -1.34 5.23 -2.80
C ILE A 206 -0.68 6.43 -2.14
N VAL A 207 0.49 6.23 -1.59
CA VAL A 207 1.38 7.32 -1.15
C VAL A 207 2.66 7.21 -1.95
N LEU A 208 3.04 8.29 -2.63
CA LEU A 208 4.27 8.37 -3.42
C LEU A 208 5.37 9.07 -2.63
N ARG A 209 6.62 8.65 -2.83
CA ARG A 209 7.79 9.42 -2.37
C ARG A 209 7.83 10.76 -3.10
N GLU A 210 8.32 11.80 -2.43
CA GLU A 210 8.51 13.11 -3.05
C GLU A 210 9.37 13.03 -4.31
N GLY A 211 8.92 13.67 -5.38
CA GLY A 211 9.61 13.70 -6.67
C GLY A 211 9.37 12.49 -7.57
N LEU A 212 8.61 11.50 -7.13
CA LEU A 212 8.15 10.41 -7.98
C LEU A 212 6.81 10.79 -8.64
N HIS A 213 6.77 10.82 -9.98
CA HIS A 213 5.58 11.23 -10.77
C HIS A 213 5.25 10.20 -11.83
#